data_48147fc9d8236a976c40070e0104642f
#
_entry.id   48147fc9d8236a976c40070e0104642f
#
_cell.length_a   1.000
_cell.length_b   1.000
_cell.length_c   1.000
_cell.angle_alpha   90.00
_cell.angle_beta   90.00
_cell.angle_gamma   90.00
#
_symmetry.space_group_name_H-M   'P 1'
#
loop_
_entity.id
_entity.type
_entity.pdbx_description
1 polymer ?
#
loop_
_entity_poly.entity_id
_entity_poly.type
_entity_poly.pdbx_seq_one_letter_code
_entity_poly.pdbx_strand_id
1 'polypeptide(L)'
;RTPGVHRDLALGSALVEAVRWNASQTKTIFVALRRLAKTPGTVRNFSGPIGIARLSRAAMTSVEAFFFFLAIISLNLGILNLLPIPVLDGGHILILLFEGAIRRDFSLKVKERVMQAGLAFLLLFFAIVIYFDVIKTWF
;
A
#
# COMPACT_ATOMS: atom_id res chain seq x y z
N ARG A 1 20.52 17.85 -7.71
CA ARG A 1 21.44 17.73 -6.56
C ARG A 1 20.60 17.80 -5.30
N THR A 2 20.21 16.66 -4.74
CA THR A 2 19.68 16.56 -3.37
C THR A 2 20.82 16.85 -2.41
N PRO A 3 20.74 17.81 -1.51
CA PRO A 3 21.75 18.01 -0.48
C PRO A 3 21.69 16.78 0.43
N GLY A 4 22.73 15.96 0.40
CA GLY A 4 22.97 14.92 1.38
C GLY A 4 23.19 15.59 2.73
N VAL A 5 22.15 15.70 3.51
CA VAL A 5 22.26 16.08 4.92
C VAL A 5 22.73 14.87 5.68
N HIS A 6 24.05 14.63 5.69
CA HIS A 6 24.65 13.80 6.72
C HIS A 6 24.55 14.60 8.04
N ARG A 7 23.39 14.53 8.69
CA ARG A 7 23.26 14.91 10.09
C ARG A 7 23.70 13.70 10.89
N ASP A 8 24.74 13.87 11.69
CA ASP A 8 25.07 12.94 12.78
C ASP A 8 23.93 13.03 13.80
N LEU A 9 22.82 12.37 13.51
CA LEU A 9 21.67 12.36 14.39
C LEU A 9 21.95 11.38 15.52
N ALA A 10 21.87 11.85 16.75
CA ALA A 10 21.77 10.95 17.89
C ALA A 10 20.61 9.97 17.66
N LEU A 11 20.76 8.70 18.06
CA LEU A 11 19.76 7.64 17.83
C LEU A 11 18.33 8.07 18.16
N GLY A 12 18.13 8.87 19.21
CA GLY A 12 16.82 9.38 19.59
C GLY A 12 16.20 10.33 18.57
N SER A 13 16.99 11.25 18.01
CA SER A 13 16.49 12.18 16.97
C SER A 13 16.22 11.48 15.66
N ALA A 14 17.03 10.46 15.29
CA ALA A 14 16.82 9.64 14.12
C ALA A 14 15.50 8.84 14.20
N LEU A 15 15.16 8.28 15.37
CA LEU A 15 13.90 7.60 15.61
C LEU A 15 12.70 8.53 15.47
N VAL A 16 12.77 9.72 16.07
CA VAL A 16 11.68 10.72 15.97
C VAL A 16 11.48 11.15 14.52
N GLU A 17 12.55 11.35 13.76
CA GLU A 17 12.48 11.73 12.36
C GLU A 17 11.92 10.60 11.50
N ALA A 18 12.31 9.36 11.76
CA ALA A 18 11.75 8.18 11.11
C ALA A 18 10.24 8.03 11.36
N VAL A 19 9.79 8.22 12.59
CA VAL A 19 8.35 8.19 12.94
C VAL A 19 7.58 9.31 12.21
N ARG A 20 8.10 10.53 12.23
CA ARG A 20 7.48 11.68 11.54
C ARG A 20 7.40 11.42 10.02
N TRP A 21 8.47 10.90 9.43
CA TRP A 21 8.51 10.57 8.01
C TRP A 21 7.48 9.50 7.67
N ASN A 22 7.42 8.40 8.44
CA ASN A 22 6.41 7.36 8.27
C ASN A 22 4.98 7.91 8.39
N ALA A 23 4.72 8.76 9.37
CA ALA A 23 3.42 9.40 9.55
C ALA A 23 3.04 10.29 8.35
N SER A 24 4.01 11.01 7.77
CA SER A 24 3.79 11.83 6.58
C SER A 24 3.52 10.99 5.33
N GLN A 25 4.25 9.89 5.15
CA GLN A 25 4.03 8.94 4.06
C GLN A 25 2.65 8.27 4.18
N THR A 26 2.26 7.86 5.38
CA THR A 26 0.93 7.30 5.64
C THR A 26 -0.17 8.26 5.21
N LYS A 27 -0.08 9.55 5.58
CA LYS A 27 -1.04 10.59 5.13
C LYS A 27 -1.08 10.70 3.60
N THR A 28 0.07 10.67 2.95
CA THR A 28 0.17 10.75 1.48
C THR A 28 -0.54 9.57 0.81
N ILE A 29 -0.41 8.36 1.36
CA ILE A 29 -1.08 7.16 0.85
C ILE A 29 -2.61 7.31 0.99
N PHE A 30 -3.11 7.76 2.16
CA PHE A 30 -4.55 8.00 2.34
C PHE A 30 -5.09 9.07 1.37
N VAL A 31 -4.34 10.15 1.14
CA VAL A 31 -4.71 11.17 0.13
C VAL A 31 -4.73 10.57 -1.28
N ALA A 32 -3.75 9.72 -1.62
CA ALA A 32 -3.69 9.06 -2.92
C ALA A 32 -4.88 8.10 -3.11
N LEU A 33 -5.22 7.30 -2.10
CA LEU A 33 -6.41 6.41 -2.11
C LEU A 33 -7.71 7.21 -2.27
N ARG A 34 -7.85 8.33 -1.53
CA ARG A 34 -9.01 9.22 -1.67
C ARG A 34 -9.11 9.83 -3.07
N ARG A 35 -7.99 10.22 -3.69
CA ARG A 35 -7.96 10.72 -5.06
C ARG A 35 -8.34 9.63 -6.06
N LEU A 36 -7.84 8.40 -5.85
CA LEU A 36 -8.19 7.25 -6.67
C LEU A 36 -9.70 6.99 -6.67
N ALA A 37 -10.34 7.05 -5.50
CA ALA A 37 -11.79 6.87 -5.36
C ALA A 37 -12.61 8.00 -6.04
N LYS A 38 -12.06 9.22 -6.12
CA LYS A 38 -12.77 10.38 -6.67
C LYS A 38 -12.50 10.65 -8.15
N THR A 39 -11.37 10.21 -8.68
CA THR A 39 -10.93 10.52 -10.04
C THR A 39 -10.40 9.26 -10.73
N PRO A 40 -11.25 8.56 -11.52
CA PRO A 40 -10.88 7.28 -12.15
C PRO A 40 -9.62 7.33 -13.01
N GLY A 41 -9.29 8.48 -13.62
CA GLY A 41 -8.07 8.66 -14.42
C GLY A 41 -6.75 8.61 -13.63
N THR A 42 -6.81 8.68 -12.30
CA THR A 42 -5.61 8.69 -11.43
C THR A 42 -4.91 7.33 -11.42
N VAL A 43 -5.60 6.24 -11.79
CA VAL A 43 -5.01 4.88 -11.88
C VAL A 43 -3.80 4.85 -12.81
N ARG A 44 -3.80 5.65 -13.87
CA ARG A 44 -2.69 5.75 -14.83
C ARG A 44 -1.39 6.27 -14.21
N ASN A 45 -1.47 6.97 -13.09
CA ASN A 45 -0.30 7.55 -12.41
C ASN A 45 0.33 6.60 -11.38
N PHE A 46 -0.33 5.50 -11.08
CA PHE A 46 0.25 4.48 -10.19
C PHE A 46 1.30 3.67 -10.94
N SER A 47 2.43 3.45 -10.28
CA SER A 47 3.44 2.52 -10.76
C SER A 47 2.97 1.11 -10.42
N GLY A 48 2.72 0.31 -11.45
CA GLY A 48 2.42 -1.10 -11.30
C GLY A 48 3.68 -1.95 -11.10
N PRO A 49 3.57 -3.28 -11.21
CA PRO A 49 4.69 -4.20 -11.01
C PRO A 49 5.95 -3.87 -11.83
N ILE A 50 5.77 -3.39 -13.07
CA ILE A 50 6.90 -3.01 -13.96
C ILE A 50 7.58 -1.74 -13.43
N GLY A 51 6.78 -0.78 -12.96
CA GLY A 51 7.30 0.44 -12.32
C GLY A 51 8.08 0.14 -11.04
N ILE A 52 7.58 -0.77 -10.20
CA ILE A 52 8.27 -1.24 -8.99
C ILE A 52 9.59 -1.94 -9.36
N ALA A 53 9.61 -2.79 -10.39
CA ALA A 53 10.82 -3.45 -10.86
C ALA A 53 11.90 -2.46 -11.37
N ARG A 54 11.49 -1.34 -11.97
CA ARG A 54 12.43 -0.26 -12.34
C ARG A 54 12.99 0.47 -11.12
N LEU A 55 12.14 0.77 -10.14
CA LEU A 55 12.57 1.40 -8.89
C LEU A 55 13.50 0.49 -8.08
N SER A 56 13.27 -0.83 -8.08
CA SER A 56 14.13 -1.79 -7.39
C SER A 56 15.55 -1.80 -7.97
N ARG A 57 15.70 -1.68 -9.31
CA ARG A 57 17.03 -1.55 -9.94
C ARG A 57 17.75 -0.28 -9.49
N ALA A 58 17.04 0.83 -9.40
CA ALA A 58 17.60 2.08 -8.90
C ALA A 58 17.99 2.00 -7.41
N ALA A 59 17.24 1.25 -6.62
CA ALA A 59 17.52 1.03 -5.21
C ALA A 59 18.76 0.15 -4.96
N MET A 60 19.17 -0.67 -5.93
CA MET A 60 20.36 -1.52 -5.81
C MET A 60 21.69 -0.75 -5.97
N THR A 61 21.64 0.57 -6.18
CA THR A 61 22.86 1.39 -6.37
C THR A 61 23.60 1.67 -5.06
N SER A 62 22.95 1.61 -3.91
CA SER A 62 23.55 1.76 -2.60
C SER A 62 22.76 1.01 -1.52
N VAL A 63 23.46 0.64 -0.44
CA VAL A 63 22.83 -0.04 0.71
C VAL A 63 21.74 0.82 1.34
N GLU A 64 21.98 2.12 1.44
CA GLU A 64 20.98 3.08 1.98
C GLU A 64 19.73 3.13 1.10
N ALA A 65 19.88 3.24 -0.21
CA ALA A 65 18.76 3.26 -1.15
C ALA A 65 17.97 1.96 -1.11
N PHE A 66 18.64 0.82 -0.92
CA PHE A 66 18.00 -0.49 -0.78
C PHE A 66 17.13 -0.56 0.48
N PHE A 67 17.65 -0.19 1.65
CA PHE A 67 16.88 -0.20 2.88
C PHE A 67 15.73 0.82 2.85
N PHE A 68 15.95 1.98 2.26
CA PHE A 68 14.89 2.98 2.08
C PHE A 68 13.76 2.46 1.17
N PHE A 69 14.10 1.79 0.09
CA PHE A 69 13.14 1.16 -0.81
C PHE A 69 12.34 0.06 -0.11
N LEU A 70 13.01 -0.81 0.68
CA LEU A 70 12.34 -1.82 1.50
C LEU A 70 11.38 -1.19 2.50
N ALA A 71 11.77 -0.11 3.17
CA ALA A 71 10.92 0.58 4.13
C ALA A 71 9.66 1.15 3.46
N ILE A 72 9.78 1.74 2.27
CA ILE A 72 8.64 2.25 1.50
C ILE A 72 7.70 1.11 1.11
N ILE A 73 8.23 0.00 0.58
CA ILE A 73 7.40 -1.15 0.17
C ILE A 73 6.69 -1.75 1.38
N SER A 74 7.40 -1.95 2.49
CA SER A 74 6.83 -2.50 3.73
C SER A 74 5.72 -1.61 4.27
N LEU A 75 5.92 -0.30 4.29
CA LEU A 75 4.91 0.66 4.73
C LEU A 75 3.67 0.63 3.83
N ASN A 76 3.87 0.65 2.51
CA ASN A 76 2.77 0.59 1.55
C ASN A 76 1.97 -0.71 1.70
N LEU A 77 2.68 -1.86 1.80
CA LEU A 77 2.05 -3.17 1.97
C LEU A 77 1.26 -3.24 3.28
N GLY A 78 1.84 -2.73 4.39
CA GLY A 78 1.16 -2.68 5.68
C GLY A 78 -0.12 -1.84 5.64
N ILE A 79 -0.07 -0.67 5.01
CA ILE A 79 -1.24 0.21 4.88
C ILE A 79 -2.30 -0.41 3.96
N LEU A 80 -1.88 -1.03 2.84
CA LEU A 80 -2.81 -1.71 1.94
C LEU A 80 -3.48 -2.89 2.65
N ASN A 81 -2.75 -3.66 3.46
CA ASN A 81 -3.32 -4.76 4.23
C ASN A 81 -4.32 -4.31 5.30
N LEU A 82 -4.20 -3.07 5.80
CA LEU A 82 -5.17 -2.48 6.73
C LEU A 82 -6.44 -1.95 6.05
N LEU A 83 -6.49 -1.93 4.71
CA LEU A 83 -7.72 -1.53 4.02
C LEU A 83 -8.88 -2.50 4.31
N PRO A 84 -10.12 -1.99 4.39
CA PRO A 84 -11.30 -2.79 4.65
C PRO A 84 -11.73 -3.63 3.43
N ILE A 85 -10.79 -4.41 2.89
CA ILE A 85 -11.01 -5.33 1.77
C ILE A 85 -11.04 -6.75 2.33
N PRO A 86 -12.08 -7.55 2.07
CA PRO A 86 -12.33 -8.83 2.76
C PRO A 86 -11.19 -9.86 2.72
N VAL A 87 -10.31 -9.79 1.74
CA VAL A 87 -9.16 -10.70 1.58
C VAL A 87 -7.94 -10.24 2.36
N LEU A 88 -7.89 -8.97 2.76
CA LEU A 88 -6.81 -8.37 3.50
C LEU A 88 -7.07 -8.41 5.01
N ASP A 89 -6.04 -8.23 5.81
CA ASP A 89 -6.13 -8.24 7.28
C ASP A 89 -7.15 -7.23 7.81
N GLY A 90 -7.21 -6.03 7.21
CA GLY A 90 -8.19 -5.00 7.54
C GLY A 90 -9.64 -5.44 7.31
N GLY A 91 -9.88 -6.27 6.30
CA GLY A 91 -11.19 -6.87 6.06
C GLY A 91 -11.59 -7.88 7.13
N HIS A 92 -10.64 -8.70 7.59
CA HIS A 92 -10.87 -9.62 8.71
C HIS A 92 -11.16 -8.87 10.01
N ILE A 93 -10.38 -7.82 10.30
CA ILE A 93 -10.62 -6.94 11.46
C ILE A 93 -12.01 -6.33 11.37
N LEU A 94 -12.42 -5.85 10.19
CA LEU A 94 -13.73 -5.27 9.99
C LEU A 94 -14.85 -6.28 10.26
N ILE A 95 -14.74 -7.51 9.75
CA ILE A 95 -15.70 -8.59 10.00
C ILE A 95 -15.81 -8.86 11.51
N LEU A 96 -14.68 -8.99 12.22
CA LEU A 96 -14.65 -9.20 13.66
C LEU A 96 -15.29 -8.06 14.44
N LEU A 97 -15.06 -6.82 14.03
CA LEU A 97 -15.69 -5.64 14.64
C LEU A 97 -17.22 -5.66 14.48
N PHE A 98 -17.71 -6.04 13.30
CA PHE A 98 -19.13 -6.20 13.06
C PHE A 98 -19.75 -7.34 13.89
N GLU A 99 -19.09 -8.50 13.95
CA GLU A 99 -19.53 -9.63 14.80
C GLU A 99 -19.58 -9.23 16.26
N GLY A 100 -18.55 -8.52 16.76
CA GLY A 100 -18.52 -8.01 18.12
C GLY A 100 -19.62 -6.99 18.42
N ALA A 101 -19.90 -6.10 17.47
CA ALA A 101 -20.97 -5.08 17.62
C ALA A 101 -22.38 -5.69 17.62
N ILE A 102 -22.62 -6.69 16.76
CA ILE A 102 -23.92 -7.37 16.63
C ILE A 102 -24.06 -8.48 17.68
N ARG A 103 -22.96 -8.87 18.36
CA ARG A 103 -22.88 -10.00 19.30
C ARG A 103 -23.36 -11.34 18.71
N ARG A 104 -23.13 -11.52 17.40
CA ARG A 104 -23.47 -12.74 16.66
C ARG A 104 -22.40 -13.00 15.60
N ASP A 105 -21.96 -14.24 15.50
CA ASP A 105 -21.03 -14.67 14.46
C ASP A 105 -21.76 -14.80 13.12
N PHE A 106 -21.13 -14.35 12.05
CA PHE A 106 -21.60 -14.62 10.71
C PHE A 106 -21.43 -16.11 10.37
N SER A 107 -22.36 -16.66 9.62
CA SER A 107 -22.22 -18.03 9.14
C SER A 107 -20.99 -18.17 8.23
N LEU A 108 -20.34 -19.34 8.26
CA LEU A 108 -19.17 -19.64 7.42
C LEU A 108 -19.44 -19.35 5.94
N LYS A 109 -20.65 -19.65 5.46
CA LYS A 109 -21.05 -19.35 4.07
C LYS A 109 -21.05 -17.86 3.74
N VAL A 110 -21.42 -17.01 4.68
CA VAL A 110 -21.41 -15.54 4.50
C VAL A 110 -19.96 -15.06 4.44
N LYS A 111 -19.11 -15.49 5.38
CA LYS A 111 -17.68 -15.14 5.40
C LYS A 111 -17.00 -15.56 4.09
N GLU A 112 -17.25 -16.77 3.63
CA GLU A 112 -16.69 -17.31 2.39
C GLU A 112 -17.11 -16.49 1.16
N ARG A 113 -18.39 -16.16 1.03
CA ARG A 113 -18.87 -15.32 -0.08
C ARG A 113 -18.27 -13.92 -0.08
N VAL A 114 -18.16 -13.31 1.10
CA VAL A 114 -17.53 -12.00 1.27
C VAL A 114 -16.05 -12.05 0.87
N MET A 115 -15.33 -13.11 1.26
CA MET A 115 -13.94 -13.30 0.87
C MET A 115 -13.79 -13.57 -0.63
N GLN A 116 -14.65 -14.38 -1.23
CA GLN A 116 -14.65 -14.63 -2.69
C GLN A 116 -14.91 -13.35 -3.49
N ALA A 117 -15.88 -12.53 -3.06
CA ALA A 117 -16.15 -11.24 -3.67
C ALA A 117 -14.97 -10.28 -3.56
N GLY A 118 -14.31 -10.24 -2.39
CA GLY A 118 -13.11 -9.44 -2.17
C GLY A 118 -11.95 -9.89 -3.05
N LEU A 119 -11.76 -11.21 -3.20
CA LEU A 119 -10.73 -11.78 -4.07
C LEU A 119 -10.98 -11.43 -5.53
N ALA A 120 -12.22 -11.58 -6.01
CA ALA A 120 -12.59 -11.23 -7.37
C ALA A 120 -12.35 -9.74 -7.66
N PHE A 121 -12.72 -8.86 -6.72
CA PHE A 121 -12.44 -7.43 -6.80
C PHE A 121 -10.93 -7.14 -6.87
N LEU A 122 -10.13 -7.79 -6.02
CA LEU A 122 -8.69 -7.61 -5.97
C LEU A 122 -8.03 -8.05 -7.28
N LEU A 123 -8.42 -9.21 -7.81
CA LEU A 123 -7.92 -9.74 -9.09
C LEU A 123 -8.26 -8.81 -10.27
N LEU A 124 -9.49 -8.29 -10.31
CA LEU A 124 -9.92 -7.32 -11.31
C LEU A 124 -9.10 -6.03 -11.21
N PHE A 125 -8.92 -5.53 -9.99
CA PHE A 125 -8.11 -4.33 -9.74
C PHE A 125 -6.66 -4.51 -10.21
N PHE A 126 -6.02 -5.64 -9.87
CA PHE A 126 -4.67 -5.95 -10.34
C PHE A 126 -4.59 -6.10 -11.86
N ALA A 127 -5.58 -6.73 -12.49
CA ALA A 127 -5.64 -6.85 -13.94
C ALA A 127 -5.67 -5.47 -14.62
N ILE A 128 -6.47 -4.55 -14.09
CA ILE A 128 -6.56 -3.17 -14.58
C ILE A 128 -5.21 -2.44 -14.39
N VAL A 129 -4.60 -2.55 -13.21
CA VAL A 129 -3.31 -1.91 -12.93
C VAL A 129 -2.21 -2.43 -13.87
N ILE A 130 -2.13 -3.75 -14.06
CA ILE A 130 -1.16 -4.37 -14.97
C ILE A 130 -1.42 -3.92 -16.42
N TYR A 131 -2.66 -3.88 -16.84
CA TYR A 131 -3.02 -3.41 -18.19
C TYR A 131 -2.49 -1.98 -18.44
N PHE A 132 -2.74 -1.04 -17.52
CA PHE A 132 -2.23 0.32 -17.66
C PHE A 132 -0.71 0.42 -17.55
N ASP A 133 -0.07 -0.42 -16.71
CA ASP A 133 1.38 -0.43 -16.53
C ASP A 133 2.10 -0.92 -17.81
N VAL A 134 1.53 -1.93 -18.46
CA VAL A 134 2.02 -2.45 -19.74
C VAL A 134 1.88 -1.39 -20.83
N ILE A 135 0.71 -0.77 -20.98
CA ILE A 135 0.50 0.28 -21.99
C ILE A 135 1.46 1.43 -21.78
N LYS A 136 1.61 1.92 -20.56
CA LYS A 136 2.53 3.02 -20.23
C LYS A 136 4.01 2.70 -20.51
N THR A 137 4.35 1.41 -20.54
CA THR A 137 5.73 0.97 -20.75
C THR A 137 6.07 0.79 -22.22
N TRP A 138 5.10 0.46 -23.06
CA TRP A 138 5.29 0.10 -24.47
C TRP A 138 4.81 1.18 -25.45
N PHE A 139 4.00 2.11 -25.00
CA PHE A 139 3.46 3.23 -25.75
C PHE A 139 3.64 4.56 -25.01
#